data_725716deefcb1c06cbba337f6ba175f4
#
_entry.id   725716deefcb1c06cbba337f6ba175f4
#
_cell.length_a   1.000
_cell.length_b   1.000
_cell.length_c   1.000
_cell.angle_alpha   90.00
_cell.angle_beta   90.00
_cell.angle_gamma   90.00
#
_symmetry.space_group_name_H-M   'P 1'
#
loop_
_entity.id
_entity.type
_entity.pdbx_description
1 polymer ?
#
loop_
_entity_poly.entity_id
_entity_poly.type
_entity_poly.pdbx_seq_one_letter_code
_entity_poly.pdbx_strand_id
1 'polypeptide(L)'
;MIFIDANFIIALSVKKHDNYDRATELWENIENKEKITSKLIVTEVLNVLNVRLKQNMELTQKVYKFIANNTTVLYDHGFHDKAMDYLKLYYPERLPFNDCVYMALMEDLGITEIATFDTHFDLNKNIKRIY
;
A
#
# COMPACT_ATOMS: atom_id res chain seq x y z
N MET A 1 -4.62 8.70 10.76
CA MET A 1 -4.61 7.47 9.95
C MET A 1 -3.58 7.59 8.83
N ILE A 2 -2.95 6.49 8.50
CA ILE A 2 -2.04 6.41 7.36
C ILE A 2 -2.36 5.14 6.57
N PHE A 3 -2.45 5.25 5.24
CA PHE A 3 -2.64 4.10 4.37
C PHE A 3 -1.29 3.44 4.08
N ILE A 4 -1.23 2.11 4.11
CA ILE A 4 0.01 1.35 3.89
C ILE A 4 -0.09 0.61 2.57
N ASP A 5 0.80 0.94 1.65
CA ASP A 5 0.86 0.37 0.30
C ASP A 5 1.64 -0.95 0.27
N ALA A 6 1.39 -1.75 -0.76
CA ALA A 6 2.01 -3.06 -0.93
C ALA A 6 3.55 -2.97 -1.01
N ASN A 7 4.10 -2.04 -1.80
CA ASN A 7 5.56 -1.93 -1.94
C ASN A 7 6.24 -1.59 -0.62
N PHE A 8 5.59 -0.84 0.26
CA PHE A 8 6.12 -0.52 1.58
C PHE A 8 6.16 -1.77 2.47
N ILE A 9 5.09 -2.56 2.48
CA ILE A 9 5.04 -3.81 3.24
C ILE A 9 6.10 -4.80 2.74
N ILE A 10 6.26 -4.91 1.43
CA ILE A 10 7.29 -5.78 0.82
C ILE A 10 8.68 -5.33 1.23
N ALA A 11 8.98 -4.04 1.13
CA ALA A 11 10.26 -3.48 1.53
C ALA A 11 10.56 -3.74 3.02
N LEU A 12 9.54 -3.61 3.87
CA LEU A 12 9.64 -3.87 5.31
C LEU A 12 9.89 -5.34 5.63
N SER A 13 9.45 -6.25 4.77
CA SER A 13 9.43 -7.69 4.99
C SER A 13 10.64 -8.43 4.42
N VAL A 14 11.27 -7.91 3.37
CA VAL A 14 12.35 -8.59 2.64
C VAL A 14 13.67 -7.86 2.92
N LYS A 15 14.54 -8.48 3.73
CA LYS A 15 15.81 -7.87 4.18
C LYS A 15 16.73 -7.42 3.05
N LYS A 16 16.71 -8.11 1.91
CA LYS A 16 17.52 -7.78 0.73
C LYS A 16 16.90 -6.69 -0.16
N HIS A 17 15.71 -6.23 0.15
CA HIS A 17 15.06 -5.16 -0.60
C HIS A 17 15.83 -3.85 -0.46
N ASP A 18 15.99 -3.11 -1.55
CA ASP A 18 16.75 -1.85 -1.58
C ASP A 18 16.24 -0.83 -0.55
N ASN A 19 14.95 -0.82 -0.28
CA ASN A 19 14.30 0.09 0.65
C ASN A 19 14.06 -0.50 2.05
N TYR A 20 14.65 -1.65 2.37
CA TYR A 20 14.40 -2.32 3.66
C TYR A 20 14.75 -1.43 4.86
N ASP A 21 15.94 -0.85 4.87
CA ASP A 21 16.38 -0.01 6.00
C ASP A 21 15.50 1.24 6.12
N ARG A 22 15.18 1.86 4.99
CA ARG A 22 14.31 3.04 4.98
C ARG A 22 12.89 2.71 5.44
N ALA A 23 12.32 1.60 4.97
CA ALA A 23 10.98 1.15 5.40
C ALA A 23 10.95 0.87 6.90
N THR A 24 12.00 0.25 7.45
CA THR A 24 12.10 -0.03 8.89
C THR A 24 12.13 1.27 9.71
N GLU A 25 12.94 2.25 9.31
CA GLU A 25 13.00 3.56 9.96
C GLU A 25 11.64 4.27 9.92
N LEU A 26 11.00 4.27 8.75
CA LEU A 26 9.69 4.92 8.57
C LEU A 26 8.60 4.22 9.39
N TRP A 27 8.65 2.89 9.50
CA TRP A 27 7.71 2.13 10.31
C TRP A 27 7.76 2.55 11.79
N GLU A 28 8.96 2.73 12.31
CA GLU A 28 9.15 3.24 13.68
C GLU A 28 8.57 4.65 13.82
N ASN A 29 8.82 5.52 12.83
CA ASN A 29 8.33 6.90 12.85
C ASN A 29 6.80 7.03 12.81
N ILE A 30 6.10 6.02 12.27
CA ILE A 30 4.64 6.00 12.22
C ILE A 30 4.01 5.10 13.30
N GLU A 31 4.77 4.71 14.30
CA GLU A 31 4.31 3.80 15.37
C GLU A 31 2.98 4.24 15.97
N ASN A 32 2.82 5.54 16.23
CA ASN A 32 1.64 6.10 16.89
C ASN A 32 0.45 6.37 15.94
N LYS A 33 0.61 6.08 14.64
CA LYS A 33 -0.48 6.29 13.66
C LYS A 33 -1.31 5.03 13.49
N GLU A 34 -2.62 5.21 13.38
CA GLU A 34 -3.52 4.13 12.97
C GLU A 34 -3.22 3.76 11.52
N LYS A 35 -2.87 2.50 11.29
CA LYS A 35 -2.44 1.99 9.99
C LYS A 35 -3.59 1.27 9.31
N ILE A 36 -3.92 1.73 8.12
CA ILE A 36 -5.03 1.21 7.30
C ILE A 36 -4.45 0.61 6.03
N THR A 37 -4.96 -0.52 5.64
CA THR A 37 -4.66 -1.12 4.33
C THR A 37 -5.92 -1.79 3.77
N SER A 38 -5.82 -2.49 2.65
CA SER A 38 -6.99 -3.10 2.02
C SER A 38 -6.75 -4.57 1.66
N LYS A 39 -7.82 -5.30 1.39
CA LYS A 39 -7.75 -6.69 0.92
C LYS A 39 -6.95 -6.81 -0.39
N LEU A 40 -7.10 -5.85 -1.29
CA LEU A 40 -6.34 -5.83 -2.55
C LEU A 40 -4.84 -5.68 -2.30
N ILE A 41 -4.44 -4.85 -1.33
CA ILE A 41 -3.03 -4.75 -0.91
C ILE A 41 -2.50 -6.09 -0.40
N VAL A 42 -3.27 -6.77 0.45
CA VAL A 42 -2.86 -8.09 0.96
C VAL A 42 -2.62 -9.07 -0.19
N THR A 43 -3.51 -9.08 -1.18
CA THR A 43 -3.37 -9.91 -2.38
C THR A 43 -2.10 -9.56 -3.17
N GLU A 44 -1.85 -8.28 -3.40
CA GLU A 44 -0.62 -7.83 -4.07
C GLU A 44 0.64 -8.29 -3.35
N VAL A 45 0.70 -8.07 -2.04
CA VAL A 45 1.87 -8.44 -1.22
C VAL A 45 2.13 -9.93 -1.32
N LEU A 46 1.12 -10.75 -1.11
CA LEU A 46 1.28 -12.21 -1.15
C LEU A 46 1.66 -12.72 -2.54
N ASN A 47 1.09 -12.15 -3.60
CA ASN A 47 1.47 -12.51 -4.96
C ASN A 47 2.93 -12.16 -5.26
N VAL A 48 3.39 -10.99 -4.86
CA VAL A 48 4.78 -10.57 -5.06
C VAL A 48 5.73 -11.49 -4.28
N LEU A 49 5.46 -11.72 -3.00
CA LEU A 49 6.32 -12.57 -2.17
C LEU A 49 6.39 -14.00 -2.69
N ASN A 50 5.25 -14.59 -3.01
CA ASN A 50 5.17 -16.00 -3.40
C ASN A 50 5.63 -16.25 -4.84
N VAL A 51 5.19 -15.44 -5.79
CA VAL A 51 5.39 -15.69 -7.22
C VAL A 51 6.61 -14.97 -7.77
N ARG A 52 6.73 -13.66 -7.55
CA ARG A 52 7.81 -12.85 -8.13
C ARG A 52 9.12 -13.00 -7.39
N LEU A 53 9.10 -12.90 -6.06
CA LEU A 53 10.29 -12.96 -5.21
C LEU A 53 10.61 -14.38 -4.73
N LYS A 54 9.70 -15.33 -4.94
CA LYS A 54 9.87 -16.75 -4.58
C LYS A 54 10.35 -16.93 -3.14
N GLN A 55 9.77 -16.18 -2.23
CA GLN A 55 10.09 -16.28 -0.80
C GLN A 55 9.56 -17.59 -0.23
N ASN A 56 10.21 -18.08 0.85
CA ASN A 56 9.76 -19.30 1.50
C ASN A 56 8.38 -19.11 2.15
N MET A 57 7.68 -20.21 2.35
CA MET A 57 6.31 -20.17 2.92
C MET A 57 6.29 -19.61 4.33
N GLU A 58 7.34 -19.84 5.11
CA GLU A 58 7.44 -19.31 6.48
C GLU A 58 7.38 -17.78 6.49
N LEU A 59 8.17 -17.13 5.64
CA LEU A 59 8.14 -15.67 5.51
C LEU A 59 6.78 -15.17 5.01
N THR A 60 6.24 -15.81 3.99
CA THR A 60 4.94 -15.44 3.42
C THR A 60 3.84 -15.50 4.48
N GLN A 61 3.80 -16.55 5.30
CA GLN A 61 2.85 -16.67 6.40
C GLN A 61 3.06 -15.62 7.48
N LYS A 62 4.31 -15.32 7.83
CA LYS A 62 4.64 -14.28 8.81
C LYS A 62 4.16 -12.91 8.36
N VAL A 63 4.34 -12.58 7.08
CA VAL A 63 3.90 -11.30 6.52
C VAL A 63 2.38 -11.21 6.54
N TYR A 64 1.68 -12.27 6.17
CA TYR A 64 0.21 -12.31 6.25
C TYR A 64 -0.28 -12.00 7.67
N LYS A 65 0.30 -12.66 8.67
CA LYS A 65 -0.04 -12.42 10.07
C LYS A 65 0.35 -11.02 10.54
N PHE A 66 1.50 -10.54 10.10
CA PHE A 66 1.96 -9.19 10.43
C PHE A 66 0.98 -8.13 9.96
N ILE A 67 0.48 -8.24 8.73
CA ILE A 67 -0.53 -7.31 8.20
C ILE A 67 -1.79 -7.35 9.06
N ALA A 68 -2.30 -8.54 9.34
CA ALA A 68 -3.52 -8.71 10.15
C ALA A 68 -3.38 -8.14 11.57
N ASN A 69 -2.19 -8.27 12.18
CA ASN A 69 -1.95 -7.86 13.56
C ASN A 69 -1.58 -6.39 13.71
N ASN A 70 -1.08 -5.74 12.66
CA ASN A 70 -0.52 -4.39 12.74
C ASN A 70 -1.27 -3.35 11.92
N THR A 71 -2.27 -3.75 11.15
CA THR A 71 -3.09 -2.84 10.34
C THR A 71 -4.57 -3.20 10.45
N THR A 72 -5.41 -2.21 10.17
CA THR A 72 -6.83 -2.46 9.91
C THR A 72 -6.98 -2.73 8.41
N VAL A 73 -7.40 -3.95 8.07
CA VAL A 73 -7.56 -4.38 6.67
C VAL A 73 -9.01 -4.17 6.25
N LEU A 74 -9.22 -3.24 5.31
CA LEU A 74 -10.54 -2.88 4.83
C LEU A 74 -10.89 -3.59 3.52
N TYR A 75 -12.19 -3.78 3.29
CA TYR A 75 -12.69 -4.22 2.00
C TYR A 75 -12.70 -3.06 1.02
N ASP A 76 -12.27 -3.32 -0.20
CA ASP A 76 -12.12 -2.32 -1.25
C ASP A 76 -13.11 -2.50 -2.42
N HIS A 77 -14.08 -3.39 -2.28
CA HIS A 77 -15.14 -3.53 -3.26
C HIS A 77 -16.06 -2.29 -3.25
N GLY A 78 -16.62 -1.97 -4.40
CA GLY A 78 -17.50 -0.81 -4.53
C GLY A 78 -16.79 0.50 -4.88
N PHE A 79 -15.45 0.49 -5.02
CA PHE A 79 -14.68 1.69 -5.35
C PHE A 79 -14.27 1.79 -6.83
N HIS A 80 -14.72 0.86 -7.68
CA HIS A 80 -14.30 0.82 -9.07
C HIS A 80 -14.73 2.05 -9.87
N ASP A 81 -15.96 2.53 -9.68
CA ASP A 81 -16.43 3.70 -10.43
C ASP A 81 -15.63 4.95 -10.09
N LYS A 82 -15.36 5.18 -8.81
CA LYS A 82 -14.53 6.30 -8.38
C LYS A 82 -13.08 6.14 -8.83
N ALA A 83 -12.56 4.92 -8.81
CA ALA A 83 -11.23 4.62 -9.33
C ALA A 83 -11.13 4.92 -10.83
N MET A 84 -12.19 4.65 -11.61
CA MET A 84 -12.25 5.03 -13.01
C MET A 84 -12.22 6.56 -13.20
N ASP A 85 -12.84 7.31 -12.30
CA ASP A 85 -12.76 8.77 -12.34
C ASP A 85 -11.31 9.26 -12.15
N TYR A 86 -10.57 8.67 -11.21
CA TYR A 86 -9.14 8.95 -11.02
C TYR A 86 -8.31 8.56 -12.24
N LEU A 87 -8.58 7.40 -12.82
CA LEU A 87 -7.87 6.93 -14.01
C LEU A 87 -8.02 7.92 -15.17
N LYS A 88 -9.23 8.43 -15.39
CA LYS A 88 -9.53 9.45 -16.40
C LYS A 88 -8.88 10.80 -16.08
N LEU A 89 -8.94 11.21 -14.80
CA LEU A 89 -8.42 12.50 -14.35
C LEU A 89 -6.93 12.65 -14.63
N TYR A 90 -6.15 11.60 -14.42
CA TYR A 90 -4.70 11.64 -14.57
C TYR A 90 -4.21 11.25 -15.98
N TYR A 91 -5.08 10.72 -16.85
CA TYR A 91 -4.69 10.44 -18.23
C TYR A 91 -4.12 11.70 -18.89
N PRO A 92 -2.98 11.66 -19.63
CA PRO A 92 -2.34 10.47 -20.21
C PRO A 92 -1.32 9.73 -19.30
N GLU A 93 -1.15 10.14 -18.05
CA GLU A 93 -0.40 9.35 -17.10
C GLU A 93 -1.12 8.02 -16.86
N ARG A 94 -0.44 6.91 -17.13
CA ARG A 94 -1.04 5.58 -17.08
C ARG A 94 -0.83 4.95 -15.72
N LEU A 95 -1.73 5.28 -14.80
CA LEU A 95 -1.68 4.70 -13.45
C LEU A 95 -2.18 3.25 -13.45
N PRO A 96 -1.59 2.39 -12.61
CA PRO A 96 -2.21 1.11 -12.30
C PRO A 96 -3.61 1.34 -11.72
N PHE A 97 -4.58 0.54 -12.16
CA PHE A 97 -5.96 0.70 -11.66
C PHE A 97 -6.05 0.50 -10.14
N ASN A 98 -5.22 -0.40 -9.61
CA ASN A 98 -5.16 -0.62 -8.16
C ASN A 98 -4.81 0.67 -7.39
N ASP A 99 -3.88 1.47 -7.89
CA ASP A 99 -3.52 2.75 -7.25
C ASP A 99 -4.72 3.71 -7.23
N CYS A 100 -5.52 3.70 -8.28
CA CYS A 100 -6.75 4.50 -8.35
C CYS A 100 -7.81 4.01 -7.33
N VAL A 101 -7.89 2.69 -7.11
CA VAL A 101 -8.75 2.11 -6.06
C VAL A 101 -8.29 2.57 -4.68
N TYR A 102 -7.00 2.59 -4.42
CA TYR A 102 -6.46 3.06 -3.14
C TYR A 102 -6.74 4.54 -2.92
N MET A 103 -6.59 5.36 -3.95
CA MET A 103 -6.93 6.78 -3.89
C MET A 103 -8.41 6.99 -3.55
N ALA A 104 -9.29 6.21 -4.18
CA ALA A 104 -10.73 6.26 -3.93
C ALA A 104 -11.08 5.88 -2.49
N LEU A 105 -10.45 4.81 -1.98
CA LEU A 105 -10.64 4.36 -0.60
C LEU A 105 -10.12 5.39 0.41
N MET A 106 -8.95 5.97 0.16
CA MET A 106 -8.38 7.01 1.00
C MET A 106 -9.29 8.25 1.06
N GLU A 107 -9.81 8.67 -0.09
CA GLU A 107 -10.72 9.81 -0.15
C GLU A 107 -12.00 9.56 0.67
N ASP A 108 -12.59 8.38 0.53
CA ASP A 108 -13.80 8.00 1.27
C ASP A 108 -13.60 8.06 2.78
N LEU A 109 -12.42 7.68 3.26
CA LEU A 109 -12.07 7.64 4.67
C LEU A 109 -11.43 8.94 5.19
N GLY A 110 -11.18 9.89 4.31
CA GLY A 110 -10.48 11.13 4.68
C GLY A 110 -9.00 10.92 5.02
N ILE A 111 -8.38 9.87 4.49
CA ILE A 111 -6.95 9.59 4.70
C ILE A 111 -6.13 10.40 3.70
N THR A 112 -5.17 11.19 4.19
CA THR A 112 -4.34 12.06 3.36
C THR A 112 -2.87 11.66 3.33
N GLU A 113 -2.46 10.65 4.10
CA GLU A 113 -1.08 10.17 4.11
C GLU A 113 -1.01 8.70 3.67
N ILE A 114 0.00 8.37 2.89
CA ILE A 114 0.27 7.01 2.44
C ILE A 114 1.76 6.68 2.61
N ALA A 115 2.06 5.54 3.21
CA ALA A 115 3.41 4.98 3.23
C ALA A 115 3.62 4.17 1.94
N THR A 116 4.39 4.73 1.04
CA THR A 116 4.68 4.13 -0.28
C THR A 116 5.95 4.70 -0.90
N PHE A 117 6.67 3.87 -1.63
CA PHE A 117 7.80 4.30 -2.47
C PHE A 117 7.38 4.62 -3.91
N ASP A 118 6.10 4.45 -4.24
CA ASP A 118 5.58 4.69 -5.58
C ASP A 118 5.25 6.16 -5.80
N THR A 119 5.90 6.77 -6.78
CA THR A 119 5.71 8.18 -7.13
C THR A 119 4.37 8.49 -7.79
N HIS A 120 3.62 7.49 -8.24
CA HIS A 120 2.29 7.71 -8.84
C HIS A 120 1.36 8.51 -7.93
N PHE A 121 1.47 8.32 -6.62
CA PHE A 121 0.62 9.02 -5.65
C PHE A 121 0.92 10.53 -5.56
N ASP A 122 2.06 11.00 -6.04
CA ASP A 122 2.39 12.43 -6.08
C ASP A 122 1.49 13.21 -7.05
N LEU A 123 0.84 12.54 -7.99
CA LEU A 123 -0.12 13.16 -8.89
C LEU A 123 -1.36 13.68 -8.15
N ASN A 124 -1.74 13.03 -7.07
CA ASN A 124 -2.88 13.43 -6.26
C ASN A 124 -2.43 14.43 -5.18
N LYS A 125 -2.76 15.70 -5.37
CA LYS A 125 -2.32 16.78 -4.47
C LYS A 125 -2.94 16.71 -3.07
N ASN A 126 -3.97 15.90 -2.89
CA ASN A 126 -4.59 15.66 -1.58
C ASN A 126 -3.92 14.52 -0.79
N ILE A 127 -2.95 13.86 -1.38
CA ILE A 127 -2.22 12.74 -0.75
C ILE A 127 -0.76 13.14 -0.56
N LYS A 128 -0.25 12.90 0.64
CA LYS A 128 1.16 13.07 0.97
C LYS A 128 1.81 11.70 1.14
N ARG A 129 2.86 11.44 0.35
CA ARG A 129 3.67 10.23 0.54
C ARG A 129 4.60 10.36 1.75
N ILE A 130 4.72 9.27 2.48
CA ILE A 130 5.76 9.05 3.49
C ILE A 130 6.69 7.98 2.91
N TYR A 131 7.98 8.34 2.70
CA TYR A 131 8.96 7.47 2.04
C TYR A 131 10.40 7.78 2.42
#